data_71387070117a4b440866ec67e17cae97
#
_entry.id   71387070117a4b440866ec67e17cae97
#
_cell.length_a   1.000
_cell.length_b   1.000
_cell.length_c   1.000
_cell.angle_alpha   90.00
_cell.angle_beta   90.00
_cell.angle_gamma   90.00
#
_symmetry.space_group_name_H-M   'P 1'
#
loop_
_entity.id
_entity.type
_entity.pdbx_description
1 polymer ?
#
loop_
_entity_poly.entity_id
_entity_poly.type
_entity_poly.pdbx_seq_one_letter_code
_entity_poly.pdbx_strand_id
1 'polypeptide(L)'
;VRVVIAIAAVSLALASDAFACSCVRPNLVRDLPHADGAFVGTVLERRVERQTAIYLFRVEQVYKGEIENRVEVVTPAYGAACGLEVTVGQRIGLLLTRGGGEWRSGLCSQIDPSAFLALTNVQDESPPINWGGIVVGALVLGAGAFFLVRKLRYKALR
;
A
#
# COMPACT_ATOMS: atom_id res chain seq x y z
N VAL A 1 -26.04 -3.82 -51.69
CA VAL A 1 -25.72 -2.68 -50.77
C VAL A 1 -26.52 -2.78 -49.47
N ARG A 2 -27.85 -2.99 -49.50
CA ARG A 2 -28.71 -3.07 -48.28
C ARG A 2 -28.33 -4.23 -47.34
N VAL A 3 -27.97 -5.40 -47.89
CA VAL A 3 -27.56 -6.58 -47.09
C VAL A 3 -26.23 -6.35 -46.41
N VAL A 4 -25.26 -5.69 -47.04
CA VAL A 4 -23.96 -5.39 -46.48
C VAL A 4 -24.08 -4.40 -45.31
N ILE A 5 -24.94 -3.40 -45.42
CA ILE A 5 -25.21 -2.42 -44.34
C ILE A 5 -25.88 -3.11 -43.14
N ALA A 6 -26.81 -4.05 -43.38
CA ALA A 6 -27.46 -4.80 -42.30
C ALA A 6 -26.48 -5.69 -41.54
N ILE A 7 -25.55 -6.35 -42.23
CA ILE A 7 -24.52 -7.19 -41.60
C ILE A 7 -23.56 -6.32 -40.78
N ALA A 8 -23.12 -5.16 -41.28
CA ALA A 8 -22.26 -4.23 -40.56
C ALA A 8 -22.94 -3.68 -39.30
N ALA A 9 -24.21 -3.34 -39.36
CA ALA A 9 -24.96 -2.86 -38.19
C ALA A 9 -25.13 -3.93 -37.10
N VAL A 10 -25.35 -5.19 -37.47
CA VAL A 10 -25.44 -6.31 -36.51
C VAL A 10 -24.07 -6.58 -35.84
N SER A 11 -22.98 -6.48 -36.58
CA SER A 11 -21.64 -6.68 -36.04
C SER A 11 -21.24 -5.58 -35.01
N LEU A 12 -21.69 -4.34 -35.20
CA LEU A 12 -21.48 -3.27 -34.23
C LEU A 12 -22.30 -3.45 -32.96
N ALA A 13 -23.49 -3.98 -33.05
CA ALA A 13 -24.40 -4.22 -31.91
C ALA A 13 -23.93 -5.38 -31.01
N LEU A 14 -23.07 -6.27 -31.52
CA LEU A 14 -22.50 -7.41 -30.80
C LEU A 14 -21.11 -7.11 -30.22
N ALA A 15 -20.57 -5.90 -30.39
CA ALA A 15 -19.37 -5.46 -29.71
C ALA A 15 -19.70 -5.25 -28.22
N SER A 16 -19.68 -6.34 -27.46
CA SER A 16 -19.67 -6.27 -26.00
C SER A 16 -18.45 -5.48 -25.55
N ASP A 17 -18.64 -4.59 -24.60
CA ASP A 17 -17.57 -3.81 -23.99
C ASP A 17 -16.49 -4.77 -23.48
N ALA A 18 -15.41 -4.91 -24.23
CA ALA A 18 -14.22 -5.63 -23.80
C ALA A 18 -13.51 -4.73 -22.77
N PHE A 19 -13.87 -4.87 -21.51
CA PHE A 19 -13.12 -4.24 -20.40
C PHE A 19 -11.75 -4.89 -20.34
N ALA A 20 -10.78 -4.27 -21.00
CA ALA A 20 -9.38 -4.61 -20.78
C ALA A 20 -8.90 -3.91 -19.50
N CYS A 21 -8.41 -4.67 -18.53
CA CYS A 21 -7.83 -4.10 -17.32
C CYS A 21 -6.57 -3.31 -17.66
N SER A 22 -6.56 -2.02 -17.33
CA SER A 22 -5.40 -1.15 -17.49
C SER A 22 -4.95 -0.67 -16.11
N CYS A 23 -3.75 -1.06 -15.69
CA CYS A 23 -3.19 -0.65 -14.40
C CYS A 23 -2.23 0.52 -14.57
N VAL A 24 -2.43 1.55 -13.77
CA VAL A 24 -1.35 2.49 -13.46
C VAL A 24 -0.36 1.74 -12.56
N ARG A 25 0.94 1.88 -12.83
CA ARG A 25 1.98 1.22 -12.02
C ARG A 25 1.76 1.55 -10.55
N PRO A 26 1.60 0.53 -9.68
CA PRO A 26 1.36 0.77 -8.25
C PRO A 26 2.57 1.48 -7.63
N ASN A 27 2.29 2.43 -6.75
CA ASN A 27 3.29 3.15 -5.97
C ASN A 27 3.07 2.85 -4.49
N LEU A 28 4.00 2.13 -3.88
CA LEU A 28 3.85 1.64 -2.53
C LEU A 28 3.67 2.77 -1.49
N VAL A 29 4.39 3.88 -1.63
CA VAL A 29 4.29 5.02 -0.70
C VAL A 29 2.91 5.68 -0.77
N ARG A 30 2.36 5.81 -1.98
CA ARG A 30 1.04 6.41 -2.20
C ARG A 30 -0.08 5.45 -1.82
N ASP A 31 0.04 4.17 -2.19
CA ASP A 31 -1.07 3.23 -2.18
C ASP A 31 -1.20 2.44 -0.86
N LEU A 32 -0.08 2.24 -0.13
CA LEU A 32 -0.08 1.55 1.16
C LEU A 32 -0.99 2.21 2.23
N PRO A 33 -1.08 3.54 2.37
CA PRO A 33 -2.02 4.14 3.31
C PRO A 33 -3.48 3.80 3.05
N HIS A 34 -3.85 3.56 1.80
CA HIS A 34 -5.23 3.27 1.37
C HIS A 34 -5.57 1.77 1.35
N ALA A 35 -4.60 0.88 1.46
CA ALA A 35 -4.84 -0.55 1.58
C ALA A 35 -5.29 -0.92 3.01
N ASP A 36 -6.09 -1.97 3.16
CA ASP A 36 -6.47 -2.52 4.47
C ASP A 36 -5.42 -3.50 4.99
N GLY A 37 -4.63 -4.08 4.09
CA GLY A 37 -3.53 -4.98 4.39
C GLY A 37 -2.43 -4.93 3.33
N ALA A 38 -1.22 -5.33 3.73
CA ALA A 38 -0.09 -5.47 2.82
C ALA A 38 0.88 -6.53 3.34
N PHE A 39 1.32 -7.41 2.45
CA PHE A 39 2.30 -8.43 2.80
C PHE A 39 3.20 -8.78 1.61
N VAL A 40 4.32 -9.42 1.92
CA VAL A 40 5.12 -10.21 0.98
C VAL A 40 4.95 -11.67 1.32
N GLY A 41 4.72 -12.50 0.31
CA GLY A 41 4.52 -13.93 0.50
C GLY A 41 4.69 -14.72 -0.78
N THR A 42 4.62 -16.04 -0.65
CA THR A 42 4.73 -17.01 -1.73
C THR A 42 3.39 -17.69 -1.98
N VAL A 43 3.00 -17.80 -3.25
CA VAL A 43 1.78 -18.49 -3.67
C VAL A 43 1.95 -19.99 -3.42
N LEU A 44 1.07 -20.60 -2.63
CA LEU A 44 1.03 -22.03 -2.35
C LEU A 44 0.09 -22.77 -3.27
N GLU A 45 -1.10 -22.19 -3.49
CA GLU A 45 -2.19 -22.84 -4.23
C GLU A 45 -3.02 -21.79 -4.97
N ARG A 46 -3.64 -22.22 -6.07
CA ARG A 46 -4.66 -21.45 -6.81
C ARG A 46 -5.86 -22.34 -7.08
N ARG A 47 -7.04 -21.92 -6.65
CA ARG A 47 -8.34 -22.51 -6.98
C ARG A 47 -9.12 -21.54 -7.84
N VAL A 48 -9.91 -22.06 -8.77
CA VAL A 48 -10.87 -21.24 -9.56
C VAL A 48 -12.26 -21.78 -9.33
N GLU A 49 -13.13 -20.89 -8.90
CA GLU A 49 -14.54 -21.16 -8.65
C GLU A 49 -15.39 -20.19 -9.49
N ARG A 50 -15.94 -20.69 -10.60
CA ARG A 50 -16.70 -19.88 -11.58
C ARG A 50 -15.85 -18.72 -12.14
N GLN A 51 -16.12 -17.49 -11.74
CA GLN A 51 -15.43 -16.28 -12.20
C GLN A 51 -14.46 -15.71 -11.15
N THR A 52 -14.23 -16.44 -10.08
CA THR A 52 -13.38 -16.04 -8.97
C THR A 52 -12.22 -17.01 -8.86
N ALA A 53 -11.02 -16.48 -8.62
CA ALA A 53 -9.86 -17.25 -8.22
C ALA A 53 -9.57 -16.96 -6.73
N ILE A 54 -9.18 -18.00 -6.02
CA ILE A 54 -8.74 -17.94 -4.63
C ILE A 54 -7.31 -18.43 -4.61
N TYR A 55 -6.43 -17.57 -4.13
CA TYR A 55 -5.01 -17.88 -3.96
C TYR A 55 -4.70 -18.05 -2.48
N LEU A 56 -4.09 -19.18 -2.13
CA LEU A 56 -3.53 -19.40 -0.81
C LEU A 56 -2.06 -18.94 -0.82
N PHE A 57 -1.73 -18.03 0.09
CA PHE A 57 -0.37 -17.54 0.27
C PHE A 57 0.23 -18.05 1.58
N ARG A 58 1.53 -18.34 1.57
CA ARG A 58 2.36 -18.34 2.76
C ARG A 58 2.93 -16.95 2.94
N VAL A 59 2.53 -16.27 4.01
CA VAL A 59 2.98 -14.93 4.35
C VAL A 59 4.39 -15.01 4.95
N GLU A 60 5.29 -14.21 4.43
CA GLU A 60 6.67 -14.11 4.89
C GLU A 60 6.86 -12.88 5.77
N GLN A 61 6.25 -11.75 5.35
CA GLN A 61 6.32 -10.52 6.11
C GLN A 61 5.05 -9.70 5.90
N VAL A 62 4.48 -9.18 7.00
CA VAL A 62 3.33 -8.28 7.03
C VAL A 62 3.84 -6.85 7.18
N TYR A 63 3.34 -5.95 6.35
CA TYR A 63 3.65 -4.51 6.39
C TYR A 63 2.46 -3.68 6.86
N LYS A 64 1.24 -4.21 6.71
CA LYS A 64 0.01 -3.56 7.18
C LYS A 64 -1.10 -4.58 7.43
N GLY A 65 -1.92 -4.30 8.45
CA GLY A 65 -3.07 -5.12 8.82
C GLY A 65 -2.72 -6.37 9.64
N GLU A 66 -3.73 -7.04 10.14
CA GLU A 66 -3.61 -8.32 10.85
C GLU A 66 -3.81 -9.45 9.84
N ILE A 67 -2.72 -10.06 9.40
CA ILE A 67 -2.70 -11.10 8.38
C ILE A 67 -2.00 -12.32 8.97
N GLU A 68 -2.65 -13.48 8.88
CA GLU A 68 -2.12 -14.75 9.38
C GLU A 68 -0.96 -15.26 8.50
N ASN A 69 -0.18 -16.22 9.01
CA ASN A 69 0.93 -16.86 8.28
C ASN A 69 0.49 -17.56 6.98
N ARG A 70 -0.80 -17.90 6.88
CA ARG A 70 -1.44 -18.38 5.66
C ARG A 70 -2.70 -17.57 5.45
N VAL A 71 -2.86 -17.02 4.25
CA VAL A 71 -3.99 -16.16 3.92
C VAL A 71 -4.56 -16.53 2.57
N GLU A 72 -5.88 -16.60 2.49
CA GLU A 72 -6.61 -16.71 1.23
C GLU A 72 -6.92 -15.31 0.69
N VAL A 73 -6.61 -15.10 -0.58
CA VAL A 73 -6.87 -13.85 -1.28
C VAL A 73 -7.79 -14.12 -2.45
N VAL A 74 -8.93 -13.47 -2.45
CA VAL A 74 -9.96 -13.58 -3.48
C VAL A 74 -9.71 -12.54 -4.57
N THR A 75 -9.84 -12.95 -5.84
CA THR A 75 -9.61 -12.10 -7.00
C THR A 75 -10.49 -12.56 -8.16
N PRO A 76 -10.78 -11.75 -9.19
CA PRO A 76 -11.33 -12.24 -10.45
C PRO A 76 -10.46 -13.34 -11.05
N ALA A 77 -11.08 -14.32 -11.71
CA ALA A 77 -10.37 -15.51 -12.22
C ALA A 77 -9.41 -15.21 -13.38
N TYR A 78 -9.63 -14.10 -14.09
CA TYR A 78 -8.93 -13.75 -15.33
C TYR A 78 -8.30 -12.35 -15.26
N GLY A 79 -7.13 -12.17 -15.86
CA GLY A 79 -6.44 -10.89 -15.93
C GLY A 79 -7.23 -9.79 -16.65
N ALA A 80 -8.01 -10.14 -17.68
CA ALA A 80 -8.91 -9.21 -18.36
C ALA A 80 -9.95 -8.58 -17.42
N ALA A 81 -10.31 -9.27 -16.32
CA ALA A 81 -11.18 -8.77 -15.25
C ALA A 81 -10.40 -8.21 -14.07
N CYS A 82 -9.13 -7.83 -14.25
CA CYS A 82 -8.20 -7.33 -13.22
C CYS A 82 -7.84 -8.37 -12.15
N GLY A 83 -7.97 -9.65 -12.43
CA GLY A 83 -7.52 -10.73 -11.54
C GLY A 83 -6.00 -10.78 -11.38
N LEU A 84 -5.55 -11.39 -10.30
CA LEU A 84 -4.13 -11.65 -10.06
C LEU A 84 -3.57 -12.58 -11.13
N GLU A 85 -2.42 -12.21 -11.70
CA GLU A 85 -1.66 -13.03 -12.66
C GLU A 85 -0.35 -13.49 -12.02
N VAL A 86 -0.46 -14.47 -11.13
CA VAL A 86 0.67 -15.05 -10.41
C VAL A 86 0.65 -16.57 -10.49
N THR A 87 1.83 -17.19 -10.45
CA THR A 87 1.99 -18.64 -10.51
C THR A 87 2.29 -19.22 -9.14
N VAL A 88 1.95 -20.51 -8.94
CA VAL A 88 2.30 -21.24 -7.73
C VAL A 88 3.83 -21.27 -7.57
N GLY A 89 4.31 -21.02 -6.37
CA GLY A 89 5.73 -20.87 -6.04
C GLY A 89 6.27 -19.45 -6.26
N GLN A 90 5.55 -18.56 -6.91
CA GLN A 90 5.98 -17.17 -7.10
C GLN A 90 5.92 -16.39 -5.78
N ARG A 91 7.00 -15.64 -5.51
CA ARG A 91 7.09 -14.67 -4.41
C ARG A 91 6.67 -13.30 -4.90
N ILE A 92 5.74 -12.66 -4.19
CA ILE A 92 5.18 -11.37 -4.58
C ILE A 92 4.77 -10.53 -3.36
N GLY A 93 4.75 -9.22 -3.53
CA GLY A 93 4.10 -8.30 -2.61
C GLY A 93 2.68 -7.97 -3.06
N LEU A 94 1.76 -7.88 -2.13
CA LEU A 94 0.37 -7.55 -2.40
C LEU A 94 -0.14 -6.45 -1.47
N LEU A 95 -0.90 -5.53 -2.06
CA LEU A 95 -1.81 -4.68 -1.33
C LEU A 95 -3.19 -5.32 -1.32
N LEU A 96 -3.84 -5.30 -0.17
CA LEU A 96 -5.12 -5.94 0.06
C LEU A 96 -6.18 -4.94 0.45
N THR A 97 -7.42 -5.25 0.05
CA THR A 97 -8.63 -4.59 0.56
C THR A 97 -9.51 -5.61 1.26
N ARG A 98 -10.32 -5.17 2.23
CA ARG A 98 -11.34 -6.00 2.86
C ARG A 98 -12.67 -5.83 2.14
N GLY A 99 -13.30 -6.97 1.80
CA GLY A 99 -14.63 -6.96 1.20
C GLY A 99 -15.41 -8.21 1.59
N GLY A 100 -16.55 -8.03 2.28
CA GLY A 100 -17.37 -9.16 2.74
C GLY A 100 -16.71 -10.08 3.76
N GLY A 101 -15.73 -9.58 4.53
CA GLY A 101 -14.94 -10.37 5.49
C GLY A 101 -13.73 -11.08 4.88
N GLU A 102 -13.58 -11.06 3.55
CA GLU A 102 -12.48 -11.69 2.83
C GLU A 102 -11.38 -10.70 2.45
N TRP A 103 -10.17 -11.19 2.31
CA TRP A 103 -9.08 -10.43 1.71
C TRP A 103 -9.17 -10.48 0.18
N ARG A 104 -9.13 -9.32 -0.43
CA ARG A 104 -9.23 -9.15 -1.89
C ARG A 104 -8.04 -8.41 -2.44
N SER A 105 -7.64 -8.77 -3.65
CA SER A 105 -6.58 -8.09 -4.37
C SER A 105 -6.81 -8.24 -5.88
N GLY A 106 -5.99 -7.59 -6.69
CA GLY A 106 -6.08 -7.67 -8.14
C GLY A 106 -4.75 -7.34 -8.82
N LEU A 107 -4.76 -7.39 -10.14
CA LEU A 107 -3.60 -7.14 -10.99
C LEU A 107 -2.88 -5.83 -10.65
N CYS A 108 -3.62 -4.78 -10.37
CA CYS A 108 -3.10 -3.44 -10.10
C CYS A 108 -2.54 -3.26 -8.67
N SER A 109 -2.65 -4.28 -7.83
CA SER A 109 -2.19 -4.26 -6.42
C SER A 109 -0.94 -5.11 -6.21
N GLN A 110 -0.34 -5.61 -7.30
CA GLN A 110 0.90 -6.39 -7.28
C GLN A 110 2.09 -5.45 -7.15
N ILE A 111 2.94 -5.71 -6.17
CA ILE A 111 4.12 -4.91 -5.85
C ILE A 111 5.35 -5.82 -5.91
N ASP A 112 6.44 -5.32 -6.44
CA ASP A 112 7.72 -6.03 -6.35
C ASP A 112 8.13 -6.13 -4.87
N PRO A 113 8.50 -7.33 -4.37
CA PRO A 113 8.95 -7.51 -2.99
C PRO A 113 10.09 -6.58 -2.57
N SER A 114 10.97 -6.21 -3.49
CA SER A 114 12.09 -5.30 -3.23
C SER A 114 11.63 -3.88 -2.87
N ALA A 115 10.48 -3.44 -3.37
CA ALA A 115 9.92 -2.13 -3.05
C ALA A 115 9.52 -2.02 -1.56
N PHE A 116 9.11 -3.14 -0.96
CA PHE A 116 8.81 -3.18 0.48
C PHE A 116 10.09 -3.09 1.33
N LEU A 117 11.19 -3.69 0.88
CA LEU A 117 12.48 -3.59 1.57
C LEU A 117 13.00 -2.15 1.58
N ALA A 118 12.73 -1.39 0.52
CA ALA A 118 13.11 0.02 0.47
C ALA A 118 12.39 0.87 1.53
N LEU A 119 11.14 0.53 1.90
CA LEU A 119 10.42 1.23 2.97
C LEU A 119 11.02 0.96 4.36
N THR A 120 11.44 -0.26 4.66
CA THR A 120 12.03 -0.59 5.97
C THR A 120 13.35 0.13 6.18
N ASN A 121 14.14 0.31 5.13
CA ASN A 121 15.41 1.04 5.22
C ASN A 121 15.23 2.55 5.45
N VAL A 122 14.12 3.14 5.00
CA VAL A 122 13.82 4.58 5.23
C VAL A 122 13.35 4.84 6.66
N GLN A 123 12.74 3.87 7.33
CA GLN A 123 12.27 4.03 8.71
C GLN A 123 13.39 3.97 9.76
N ASP A 124 14.56 3.40 9.44
CA ASP A 124 15.73 3.38 10.32
C ASP A 124 16.54 4.69 10.30
N GLU A 125 16.31 5.56 9.33
CA GLU A 125 16.87 6.93 9.32
C GLU A 125 15.99 7.93 10.08
N SER A 126 15.66 7.65 11.34
CA SER A 126 15.21 8.71 12.25
C SER A 126 16.37 9.69 12.39
N PRO A 127 16.22 10.98 12.04
CA PRO A 127 17.30 11.92 12.21
C PRO A 127 17.70 11.92 13.70
N PRO A 128 19.00 11.80 14.02
CA PRO A 128 19.43 11.75 15.40
C PRO A 128 18.91 13.02 16.09
N ILE A 129 18.15 12.83 17.18
CA ILE A 129 17.66 13.95 17.98
C ILE A 129 18.90 14.72 18.42
N ASN A 130 19.05 15.93 17.89
CA ASN A 130 20.21 16.78 18.22
C ASN A 130 20.04 17.35 19.63
N TRP A 131 20.34 16.51 20.63
CA TRP A 131 20.29 16.88 22.06
C TRP A 131 21.13 18.12 22.36
N GLY A 132 22.18 18.34 21.56
CA GLY A 132 23.02 19.54 21.72
C GLY A 132 22.25 20.85 21.54
N GLY A 133 21.36 20.90 20.50
CA GLY A 133 20.54 22.09 20.28
C GLY A 133 19.51 22.34 21.37
N ILE A 134 18.93 21.28 21.93
CA ILE A 134 17.95 21.39 23.04
C ILE A 134 18.60 21.88 24.30
N VAL A 135 19.79 21.37 24.67
CA VAL A 135 20.52 21.77 25.87
C VAL A 135 20.99 23.24 25.79
N VAL A 136 21.52 23.64 24.63
CA VAL A 136 21.96 25.05 24.43
C VAL A 136 20.75 26.00 24.47
N GLY A 137 19.62 25.64 23.86
CA GLY A 137 18.40 26.44 23.92
C GLY A 137 17.88 26.62 25.36
N ALA A 138 17.86 25.55 26.15
CA ALA A 138 17.43 25.60 27.54
C ALA A 138 18.38 26.48 28.42
N LEU A 139 19.69 26.44 28.20
CA LEU A 139 20.67 27.25 28.93
C LEU A 139 20.51 28.74 28.60
N VAL A 140 20.30 29.08 27.33
CA VAL A 140 20.11 30.48 26.91
C VAL A 140 18.81 31.06 27.50
N LEU A 141 17.71 30.32 27.49
CA LEU A 141 16.44 30.74 28.08
C LEU A 141 16.54 30.86 29.60
N GLY A 142 17.22 29.93 30.27
CA GLY A 142 17.44 29.96 31.70
C GLY A 142 18.29 31.16 32.14
N ALA A 143 19.35 31.48 31.43
CA ALA A 143 20.21 32.65 31.71
C ALA A 143 19.42 33.97 31.49
N GLY A 144 18.62 34.07 30.41
CA GLY A 144 17.79 35.25 30.15
C GLY A 144 16.76 35.50 31.25
N ALA A 145 16.06 34.46 31.70
CA ALA A 145 15.09 34.54 32.80
C ALA A 145 15.75 34.97 34.13
N PHE A 146 16.94 34.43 34.44
CA PHE A 146 17.70 34.76 35.63
C PHE A 146 18.10 36.24 35.65
N PHE A 147 18.59 36.79 34.54
CA PHE A 147 18.93 38.22 34.42
C PHE A 147 17.70 39.12 34.54
N LEU A 148 16.56 38.74 33.98
CA LEU A 148 15.31 39.51 34.10
C LEU A 148 14.82 39.57 35.56
N VAL A 149 14.78 38.45 36.26
CA VAL A 149 14.35 38.37 37.66
C VAL A 149 15.29 39.19 38.55
N ARG A 150 16.61 39.13 38.32
CA ARG A 150 17.59 39.91 39.06
C ARG A 150 17.43 41.41 38.86
N LYS A 151 17.16 41.86 37.61
CA LYS A 151 16.92 43.26 37.27
C LYS A 151 15.62 43.81 37.88
N LEU A 152 14.58 43.00 37.96
CA LEU A 152 13.30 43.38 38.61
C LEU A 152 13.43 43.49 40.11
N ARG A 153 14.15 42.58 40.76
CA ARG A 153 14.44 42.67 42.22
C ARG A 153 15.28 43.89 42.57
N TYR A 154 16.23 44.28 41.74
CA TYR A 154 17.03 45.49 41.95
C TYR A 154 16.24 46.80 41.87
N LYS A 155 15.17 46.82 41.01
CA LYS A 155 14.24 47.99 40.91
C LYS A 155 13.23 48.06 42.06
N ALA A 156 12.90 46.95 42.70
CA ALA A 156 11.96 46.90 43.82
C ALA A 156 12.55 47.29 45.17
N LEU A 157 13.89 47.38 45.27
CA LEU A 157 14.65 47.72 46.47
C LEU A 157 15.15 49.19 46.48
N ARG A 158 14.75 49.99 45.50
CA ARG A 158 15.00 51.41 45.42
C ARG A 158 13.65 52.18 45.50
#